data_0d7a0aa7729ce3cdc36c5019567073cc
#
_entry.id   0d7a0aa7729ce3cdc36c5019567073cc
#
_cell.length_a   1.000
_cell.length_b   1.000
_cell.length_c   1.000
_cell.angle_alpha   90.00
_cell.angle_beta   90.00
_cell.angle_gamma   90.00
#
_symmetry.space_group_name_H-M   'P 1'
#
loop_
_entity.id
_entity.type
_entity.pdbx_description
1 polymer ?
#
loop_
_entity_poly.entity_id
_entity_poly.type
_entity_poly.pdbx_seq_one_letter_code
_entity_poly.pdbx_strand_id
1 'polypeptide(L)' 'AEALIQSLQDEDWLVRRNAAESLARLGAKQAIEPLLPLLEDENTMVQETVEGVLASLGWKQATSS' A
#
# COMPACT_ATOMS: atom_id res chain seq x y z
N ALA A 1 0.87 10.75 -9.21
CA ALA A 1 0.68 9.57 -8.39
C ALA A 1 -0.44 8.66 -8.85
N GLU A 2 -1.27 9.12 -9.77
CA GLU A 2 -2.35 8.25 -10.24
C GLU A 2 -1.84 6.99 -10.89
N ALA A 3 -0.77 7.09 -11.66
CA ALA A 3 -0.23 5.90 -12.31
C ALA A 3 0.24 4.88 -11.27
N LEU A 4 0.82 5.34 -10.17
CA LEU A 4 1.23 4.44 -9.12
C LEU A 4 0.03 3.81 -8.42
N ILE A 5 -1.02 4.58 -8.22
CA ILE A 5 -2.22 4.04 -7.60
C ILE A 5 -2.83 2.96 -8.49
N GLN A 6 -2.82 3.17 -9.80
CA GLN A 6 -3.31 2.15 -10.71
C GLN A 6 -2.44 0.89 -10.66
N SER A 7 -1.13 1.07 -10.48
CA SER A 7 -0.24 -0.08 -10.40
C SER A 7 -0.52 -0.95 -9.18
N LEU A 8 -1.20 -0.41 -8.18
CA LEU A 8 -1.57 -1.20 -7.01
C LEU A 8 -2.54 -2.32 -7.37
N GLN A 9 -3.13 -2.29 -8.56
CA GLN A 9 -4.05 -3.34 -9.00
C GLN A 9 -3.43 -4.23 -10.05
N ASP A 10 -2.13 -4.13 -10.27
CA ASP A 10 -1.47 -4.96 -11.28
C ASP A 10 -1.50 -6.42 -10.86
N GLU A 11 -1.53 -7.31 -11.84
CA GLU A 11 -1.54 -8.73 -11.55
C GLU A 11 -0.23 -9.19 -10.94
N ASP A 12 0.87 -8.52 -11.23
CA ASP A 12 2.17 -8.91 -10.74
C ASP A 12 2.36 -8.34 -9.33
N TRP A 13 2.56 -9.21 -8.35
CA TRP A 13 2.70 -8.76 -6.97
C TRP A 13 3.90 -7.84 -6.79
N LEU A 14 4.94 -8.03 -7.59
CA LEU A 14 6.13 -7.19 -7.48
C LEU A 14 5.82 -5.76 -7.89
N VAL A 15 4.99 -5.59 -8.92
CA VAL A 15 4.56 -4.26 -9.32
C VAL A 15 3.72 -3.60 -8.24
N ARG A 16 2.81 -4.37 -7.63
CA ARG A 16 1.99 -3.83 -6.53
C ARG A 16 2.87 -3.38 -5.38
N ARG A 17 3.85 -4.21 -5.02
CA ARG A 17 4.73 -3.88 -3.90
C ARG A 17 5.55 -2.64 -4.21
N ASN A 18 6.12 -2.56 -5.40
CA ASN A 18 6.95 -1.42 -5.77
C ASN A 18 6.13 -0.13 -5.80
N ALA A 19 4.90 -0.21 -6.29
CA ALA A 19 4.03 0.96 -6.31
C ALA A 19 3.74 1.44 -4.91
N ALA A 20 3.48 0.52 -3.99
CA ALA A 20 3.21 0.90 -2.61
C ALA A 20 4.42 1.60 -2.00
N GLU A 21 5.61 1.07 -2.23
CA GLU A 21 6.81 1.70 -1.70
C GLU A 21 7.02 3.10 -2.27
N SER A 22 6.77 3.26 -3.56
CA SER A 22 6.93 4.57 -4.18
C SER A 22 5.95 5.58 -3.61
N LEU A 23 4.72 5.15 -3.34
CA LEU A 23 3.73 6.03 -2.74
C LEU A 23 4.14 6.48 -1.35
N ALA A 24 4.80 5.59 -0.60
CA ALA A 24 5.31 5.96 0.71
C ALA A 24 6.37 7.04 0.60
N ARG A 25 7.24 6.92 -0.37
CA ARG A 25 8.30 7.92 -0.56
C ARG A 25 7.73 9.27 -0.92
N LEU A 26 6.64 9.27 -1.67
CA LEU A 26 6.03 10.52 -2.07
C LEU A 26 5.19 11.12 -0.96
N GLY A 27 4.94 10.39 0.11
CA GLY A 27 4.07 10.87 1.17
C GLY A 27 2.65 11.07 0.70
N ALA A 28 2.20 10.26 -0.25
CA ALA A 28 0.89 10.45 -0.88
C ALA A 28 -0.22 9.91 0.00
N LYS A 29 -0.74 10.74 0.88
CA LYS A 29 -1.78 10.30 1.81
C LYS A 29 -3.05 9.86 1.09
N GLN A 30 -3.30 10.38 -0.11
CA GLN A 30 -4.47 9.96 -0.86
C GLN A 30 -4.37 8.50 -1.29
N ALA A 31 -3.18 7.89 -1.15
CA ALA A 31 -3.02 6.49 -1.49
C ALA A 31 -3.47 5.56 -0.37
N ILE A 32 -3.78 6.10 0.80
CA ILE A 32 -4.15 5.24 1.92
C ILE A 32 -5.36 4.38 1.56
N GLU A 33 -6.41 4.97 1.02
CA GLU A 33 -7.59 4.18 0.72
C GLU A 33 -7.34 3.11 -0.34
N PRO A 34 -6.66 3.42 -1.45
CA PRO A 34 -6.36 2.36 -2.41
C PRO A 34 -5.45 1.27 -1.86
N LEU A 35 -4.66 1.58 -0.82
CA LEU A 35 -3.78 0.59 -0.24
C LEU A 35 -4.48 -0.34 0.73
N LEU A 36 -5.58 0.07 1.31
CA LEU A 36 -6.25 -0.73 2.33
C LEU A 36 -6.60 -2.15 1.85
N PRO A 37 -7.14 -2.33 0.64
CA PRO A 37 -7.45 -3.69 0.19
C PRO A 37 -6.21 -4.57 0.08
N LEU A 38 -5.05 -3.99 -0.09
CA LEU A 38 -3.83 -4.79 -0.24
C LEU A 38 -3.37 -5.36 1.09
N LEU A 39 -3.96 -4.95 2.20
CA LEU A 39 -3.68 -5.61 3.46
C LEU A 39 -4.12 -7.06 3.45
N GLU A 40 -5.02 -7.41 2.53
CA GLU A 40 -5.48 -8.78 2.37
C GLU A 40 -5.00 -9.39 1.07
N ASP A 41 -3.92 -8.84 0.52
CA ASP A 41 -3.37 -9.37 -0.71
C ASP A 41 -2.95 -10.82 -0.50
N GLU A 42 -3.05 -11.63 -1.55
CA GLU A 42 -2.66 -13.02 -1.41
C GLU A 42 -1.16 -13.19 -1.25
N ASN A 43 -0.36 -12.20 -1.56
CA ASN A 43 1.09 -12.29 -1.42
C ASN A 43 1.51 -11.66 -0.10
N THR A 44 2.21 -12.44 0.73
CA THR A 44 2.62 -11.98 2.04
C THR A 44 3.55 -10.78 1.96
N MET A 45 4.43 -10.75 0.97
CA MET A 45 5.36 -9.63 0.82
C MET A 45 4.61 -8.34 0.56
N VAL A 46 3.53 -8.40 -0.23
CA VAL A 46 2.72 -7.22 -0.48
C VAL A 46 2.03 -6.78 0.81
N GLN A 47 1.49 -7.73 1.56
CA GLN A 47 0.81 -7.40 2.81
C GLN A 47 1.75 -6.66 3.76
N GLU A 48 2.96 -7.18 3.93
CA GLU A 48 3.91 -6.58 4.86
C GLU A 48 4.35 -5.20 4.38
N THR A 49 4.60 -5.07 3.08
CA THR A 49 5.00 -3.78 2.54
C THR A 49 3.89 -2.74 2.73
N VAL A 50 2.65 -3.14 2.46
CA VAL A 50 1.54 -2.22 2.58
C VAL A 50 1.33 -1.79 4.02
N GLU A 51 1.50 -2.72 4.97
CA GLU A 51 1.38 -2.35 6.37
C GLU A 51 2.39 -1.25 6.73
N GLY A 52 3.64 -1.43 6.31
CA GLY A 52 4.65 -0.43 6.59
C GLY A 52 4.38 0.89 5.88
N VAL A 53 3.89 0.82 4.65
CA VAL A 53 3.58 2.02 3.89
C VAL A 53 2.44 2.79 4.55
N LEU A 54 1.39 2.08 4.96
CA LEU A 54 0.26 2.76 5.60
C LEU A 54 0.69 3.43 6.89
N ALA A 55 1.52 2.76 7.68
CA ALA A 55 2.02 3.37 8.91
C ALA A 55 2.86 4.62 8.59
N SER A 56 3.65 4.54 7.54
CA SER A 56 4.48 5.67 7.13
C SER A 56 3.62 6.86 6.71
N LEU A 57 2.46 6.58 6.13
CA LEU A 57 1.56 7.65 5.69
C LEU A 57 0.66 8.16 6.81
N GLY A 58 0.79 7.61 8.01
CA GLY A 58 0.02 8.10 9.14
C GLY A 58 -1.25 7.34 9.43
N TRP A 59 -1.51 6.26 8.71
CA TRP A 59 -2.72 5.47 8.95
C TRP A 59 -2.50 4.52 10.12
N LYS A 60 -3.48 4.38 10.97
CA LYS A 60 -3.40 3.46 12.09
C LYS A 60 -4.58 2.53 12.08
N GLN A 61 -4.26 1.26 12.35
CA GLN A 61 -5.33 0.31 12.47
C GLN A 61 -6.10 0.60 13.72
N ALA A 62 -7.38 0.49 13.60
CA ALA A 62 -8.18 0.78 14.72
C ALA A 62 -8.27 -0.35 15.63
N THR A 63 -7.44 -1.26 15.67
CA THR A 63 -7.62 -2.31 16.48
C THR A 63 -7.22 -2.11 17.74
N SER A 64 -6.74 -1.60 18.04
CA SER A 64 -6.29 -1.48 19.15
C SER A 64 -6.62 -1.99 20.08
N SER A 65 -6.85 -2.22 20.18
CA SER A 65 -7.06 -2.72 21.13
C SER A 65 -6.80 -2.38 21.85
#